data_eeb1fae317b637a2baa0770c7f4e1878
#
_entry.id   eeb1fae317b637a2baa0770c7f4e1878
#
_cell.length_a   1.000
_cell.length_b   1.000
_cell.length_c   1.000
_cell.angle_alpha   90.00
_cell.angle_beta   90.00
_cell.angle_gamma   90.00
#
_symmetry.space_group_name_H-M   'P 1'
#
loop_
_entity.id
_entity.type
_entity.pdbx_description
1 polymer ?
#
loop_
_entity_poly.entity_id
_entity_poly.type
_entity_poly.pdbx_seq_one_letter_code
_entity_poly.pdbx_strand_id
1 'polypeptide(L)'
;DYVAVSPGNYGLDFMKKTYGYDLDRSVKCSNFIGDTIDMAVELGFKKMLLTGHIGKLIKVAGGIMNTHSKEADCRMELLAAFSVKEGVEIEKIRQVLDCVTTEEAIPILEDSGKLPAIMETIVERICFYLEKRAKGKLQIDCILYANEFGELAKSKEAVKWFTLLEQEQGQSI
;
A
#
# COMPACT_ATOMS: atom_id res chain seq x y z
N ASP A 1 -15.35 -10.80 10.31
CA ASP A 1 -15.38 -10.81 8.83
C ASP A 1 -14.34 -9.87 8.18
N TYR A 2 -13.68 -9.01 8.97
CA TYR A 2 -12.76 -7.98 8.48
C TYR A 2 -11.39 -8.11 9.12
N VAL A 3 -10.31 -7.85 8.37
CA VAL A 3 -8.94 -7.87 8.90
C VAL A 3 -8.15 -6.65 8.42
N ALA A 4 -7.51 -5.94 9.34
CA ALA A 4 -6.53 -4.92 9.04
C ALA A 4 -5.12 -5.53 9.06
N VAL A 5 -4.33 -5.24 8.06
CA VAL A 5 -2.99 -5.81 7.86
C VAL A 5 -1.97 -4.71 7.60
N SER A 6 -0.81 -4.81 8.24
CA SER A 6 0.32 -3.91 8.00
C SER A 6 1.64 -4.67 7.95
N PRO A 7 2.55 -4.35 7.01
CA PRO A 7 3.88 -4.96 6.92
C PRO A 7 4.82 -4.66 8.08
N GLY A 8 4.50 -3.72 8.95
CA GLY A 8 5.38 -3.35 10.06
C GLY A 8 4.73 -2.37 11.04
N ASN A 9 5.51 -1.98 12.07
CA ASN A 9 5.02 -1.12 13.16
C ASN A 9 4.73 0.32 12.72
N TYR A 10 5.44 0.84 11.72
CA TYR A 10 5.24 2.22 11.23
C TYR A 10 3.83 2.48 10.70
N GLY A 11 3.18 1.46 10.14
CA GLY A 11 1.78 1.55 9.73
C GLY A 11 0.82 1.79 10.90
N LEU A 12 1.14 1.28 12.09
CA LEU A 12 0.36 1.47 13.31
C LEU A 12 0.39 2.94 13.73
N ASP A 13 1.58 3.53 13.80
CA ASP A 13 1.76 4.93 14.18
C ASP A 13 1.11 5.87 13.16
N PHE A 14 1.26 5.57 11.88
CA PHE A 14 0.62 6.31 10.79
C PHE A 14 -0.90 6.31 10.94
N MET A 15 -1.51 5.13 11.11
CA MET A 15 -2.97 4.99 11.22
C MET A 15 -3.51 5.69 12.47
N LYS A 16 -2.80 5.62 13.58
CA LYS A 16 -3.19 6.30 14.82
C LYS A 16 -3.14 7.82 14.68
N LYS A 17 -2.07 8.35 14.07
CA LYS A 17 -1.90 9.79 13.87
C LYS A 17 -2.86 10.36 12.82
N THR A 18 -3.08 9.64 11.73
CA THR A 18 -3.83 10.15 10.56
C THR A 18 -5.33 9.92 10.71
N TYR A 19 -5.73 8.76 11.24
CA TYR A 19 -7.13 8.34 11.29
C TYR A 19 -7.66 8.11 12.71
N GLY A 20 -6.85 8.29 13.74
CA GLY A 20 -7.23 8.00 15.14
C GLY A 20 -7.46 6.50 15.39
N TYR A 21 -7.09 5.63 14.46
CA TYR A 21 -7.35 4.21 14.50
C TYR A 21 -6.20 3.45 15.17
N ASP A 22 -6.52 2.72 16.25
CA ASP A 22 -5.57 1.86 16.94
C ASP A 22 -5.54 0.48 16.27
N LEU A 23 -4.42 0.20 15.58
CA LEU A 23 -4.18 -1.07 14.91
C LEU A 23 -3.63 -2.16 15.86
N ASP A 24 -3.74 -2.05 17.17
CA ASP A 24 -3.29 -3.09 18.11
C ASP A 24 -3.94 -4.46 17.85
N ARG A 25 -5.09 -4.46 17.16
CA ARG A 25 -5.78 -5.66 16.65
C ARG A 25 -5.43 -6.04 15.22
N SER A 26 -4.49 -5.33 14.56
CA SER A 26 -4.10 -5.63 13.19
C SER A 26 -3.09 -6.77 13.12
N VAL A 27 -3.11 -7.47 12.00
CA VAL A 27 -2.12 -8.50 11.68
C VAL A 27 -0.87 -7.86 11.09
N LYS A 28 0.28 -8.19 11.67
CA LYS A 28 1.59 -7.79 11.14
C LYS A 28 2.09 -8.86 10.19
N CYS A 29 2.15 -8.55 8.90
CA CYS A 29 2.53 -9.53 7.87
C CYS A 29 4.01 -9.46 7.45
N SER A 30 4.81 -8.54 7.99
CA SER A 30 6.22 -8.33 7.59
C SER A 30 6.35 -8.15 6.07
N ASN A 31 7.06 -9.05 5.40
CA ASN A 31 7.25 -9.05 3.95
C ASN A 31 6.32 -10.06 3.23
N PHE A 32 5.54 -10.84 3.98
CA PHE A 32 4.78 -11.99 3.48
C PHE A 32 3.36 -11.60 3.06
N ILE A 33 3.23 -10.65 2.13
CA ILE A 33 1.93 -10.13 1.67
C ILE A 33 1.09 -11.26 1.04
N GLY A 34 1.71 -12.06 0.16
CA GLY A 34 1.00 -13.14 -0.53
C GLY A 34 0.48 -14.21 0.42
N ASP A 35 1.31 -14.68 1.34
CA ASP A 35 0.95 -15.72 2.32
C ASP A 35 -0.18 -15.20 3.24
N THR A 36 -0.14 -13.92 3.60
CA THR A 36 -1.17 -13.30 4.41
C THR A 36 -2.53 -13.27 3.70
N ILE A 37 -2.55 -13.00 2.38
CA ILE A 37 -3.78 -13.06 1.59
C ILE A 37 -4.31 -14.49 1.54
N ASP A 38 -3.44 -15.47 1.29
CA ASP A 38 -3.82 -16.88 1.23
C ASP A 38 -4.44 -17.33 2.56
N MET A 39 -3.79 -17.02 3.69
CA MET A 39 -4.31 -17.31 5.04
C MET A 39 -5.64 -16.61 5.31
N ALA A 40 -5.80 -15.34 4.94
CA ALA A 40 -7.05 -14.63 5.12
C ALA A 40 -8.21 -15.27 4.34
N VAL A 41 -7.94 -15.73 3.12
CA VAL A 41 -8.90 -16.47 2.30
C VAL A 41 -9.25 -17.83 2.95
N GLU A 42 -8.27 -18.58 3.44
CA GLU A 42 -8.47 -19.87 4.12
C GLU A 42 -9.28 -19.73 5.42
N LEU A 43 -9.03 -18.66 6.19
CA LEU A 43 -9.75 -18.36 7.41
C LEU A 43 -11.16 -17.77 7.16
N GLY A 44 -11.52 -17.52 5.90
CA GLY A 44 -12.85 -17.08 5.51
C GLY A 44 -13.13 -15.59 5.70
N PHE A 45 -12.09 -14.75 5.86
CA PHE A 45 -12.25 -13.31 5.86
C PHE A 45 -12.88 -12.83 4.54
N LYS A 46 -13.70 -11.79 4.62
CA LYS A 46 -14.40 -11.22 3.46
C LYS A 46 -13.75 -9.95 2.96
N LYS A 47 -13.14 -9.17 3.86
CA LYS A 47 -12.49 -7.92 3.53
C LYS A 47 -11.16 -7.78 4.27
N MET A 48 -10.20 -7.15 3.60
CA MET A 48 -8.88 -6.82 4.14
C MET A 48 -8.54 -5.36 3.84
N LEU A 49 -8.04 -4.64 4.83
CA LEU A 49 -7.38 -3.35 4.62
C LEU A 49 -5.87 -3.54 4.77
N LEU A 50 -5.12 -3.30 3.71
CA LEU A 50 -3.67 -3.30 3.72
C LEU A 50 -3.15 -1.86 3.83
N THR A 51 -2.48 -1.54 4.93
CA THR A 51 -1.83 -0.23 5.10
C THR A 51 -0.32 -0.41 5.10
N GLY A 52 0.38 0.25 4.21
CA GLY A 52 1.83 0.07 4.13
C GLY A 52 2.61 1.22 3.52
N HIS A 53 3.89 1.23 3.88
CA HIS A 53 4.86 2.19 3.38
C HIS A 53 5.17 1.94 1.90
N ILE A 54 5.32 3.02 1.12
CA ILE A 54 5.58 2.95 -0.32
C ILE A 54 6.81 2.11 -0.65
N GLY A 55 7.88 2.18 0.15
CA GLY A 55 9.10 1.40 -0.04
C GLY A 55 8.89 -0.13 -0.05
N LYS A 56 7.78 -0.62 0.51
CA LYS A 56 7.37 -2.02 0.41
C LYS A 56 6.28 -2.22 -0.63
N LEU A 57 5.21 -1.45 -0.56
CA LEU A 57 4.02 -1.70 -1.37
C LEU A 57 4.21 -1.39 -2.86
N ILE A 58 5.17 -0.54 -3.23
CA ILE A 58 5.50 -0.34 -4.66
C ILE A 58 5.84 -1.67 -5.36
N LYS A 59 6.48 -2.61 -4.66
CA LYS A 59 6.81 -3.94 -5.20
C LYS A 59 5.56 -4.77 -5.51
N VAL A 60 4.53 -4.62 -4.66
CA VAL A 60 3.23 -5.26 -4.90
C VAL A 60 2.57 -4.73 -6.16
N ALA A 61 2.74 -3.43 -6.49
CA ALA A 61 2.29 -2.86 -7.75
C ALA A 61 2.95 -3.50 -8.99
N GLY A 62 4.12 -4.12 -8.82
CA GLY A 62 4.79 -4.97 -9.80
C GLY A 62 4.42 -6.45 -9.73
N GLY A 63 3.52 -6.85 -8.82
CA GLY A 63 3.10 -8.24 -8.62
C GLY A 63 3.99 -9.06 -7.68
N ILE A 64 4.92 -8.41 -6.96
CA ILE A 64 5.84 -9.07 -6.02
C ILE A 64 5.15 -9.20 -4.68
N MET A 65 4.89 -10.43 -4.25
CA MET A 65 4.10 -10.74 -3.05
C MET A 65 4.94 -10.96 -1.78
N ASN A 66 6.24 -11.19 -1.92
CA ASN A 66 7.20 -11.11 -0.82
C ASN A 66 8.07 -9.87 -1.02
N THR A 67 7.89 -8.87 -0.17
CA THR A 67 8.52 -7.55 -0.33
C THR A 67 9.94 -7.46 0.23
N HIS A 68 10.54 -8.58 0.66
CA HIS A 68 11.92 -8.60 1.13
C HIS A 68 12.88 -8.26 -0.01
N SER A 69 13.90 -7.43 0.27
CA SER A 69 14.86 -6.96 -0.74
C SER A 69 15.72 -8.09 -1.35
N LYS A 70 15.85 -9.25 -0.67
CA LYS A 70 16.51 -10.44 -1.21
C LYS A 70 15.72 -11.10 -2.35
N GLU A 71 14.39 -10.92 -2.38
CA GLU A 71 13.53 -11.48 -3.42
C GLU A 71 13.54 -10.58 -4.66
N ALA A 72 13.40 -9.28 -4.44
CA ALA A 72 13.44 -8.27 -5.50
C ALA A 72 13.67 -6.87 -4.92
N ASP A 73 14.45 -6.06 -5.60
CA ASP A 73 14.55 -4.63 -5.35
C ASP A 73 14.46 -3.87 -6.66
N CYS A 74 13.23 -3.57 -7.10
CA CYS A 74 12.91 -2.86 -8.33
C CYS A 74 12.05 -1.63 -8.07
N ARG A 75 12.24 -0.97 -6.91
CA ARG A 75 11.42 0.16 -6.45
C ARG A 75 11.52 1.35 -7.40
N MET A 76 12.74 1.72 -7.81
CA MET A 76 12.97 2.86 -8.69
C MET A 76 12.51 2.58 -10.11
N GLU A 77 12.72 1.38 -10.59
CA GLU A 77 12.26 0.94 -11.92
C GLU A 77 10.72 0.96 -12.00
N LEU A 78 10.04 0.53 -10.95
CA LEU A 78 8.57 0.59 -10.90
C LEU A 78 8.07 2.04 -10.81
N LEU A 79 8.67 2.89 -9.96
CA LEU A 79 8.35 4.32 -9.90
C LEU A 79 8.58 4.98 -11.27
N ALA A 80 9.70 4.70 -11.93
CA ALA A 80 9.99 5.22 -13.25
C ALA A 80 8.95 4.77 -14.29
N ALA A 81 8.55 3.49 -14.28
CA ALA A 81 7.55 2.97 -15.20
C ALA A 81 6.18 3.64 -15.01
N PHE A 82 5.73 3.85 -13.76
CA PHE A 82 4.50 4.59 -13.48
C PHE A 82 4.61 6.06 -13.82
N SER A 83 5.79 6.68 -13.64
CA SER A 83 6.07 8.06 -14.03
C SER A 83 5.99 8.26 -15.55
N VAL A 84 6.50 7.31 -16.31
CA VAL A 84 6.35 7.31 -17.80
C VAL A 84 4.86 7.29 -18.17
N LYS A 85 4.07 6.42 -17.54
CA LYS A 85 2.64 6.30 -17.81
C LYS A 85 1.89 7.61 -17.57
N GLU A 86 2.25 8.35 -16.54
CA GLU A 86 1.62 9.63 -16.17
C GLU A 86 2.24 10.83 -16.89
N GLY A 87 3.17 10.62 -17.79
CA GLY A 87 3.76 11.66 -18.65
C GLY A 87 4.75 12.58 -17.92
N VAL A 88 5.51 12.05 -16.96
CA VAL A 88 6.63 12.75 -16.35
C VAL A 88 7.76 12.94 -17.36
N GLU A 89 8.41 14.09 -17.34
CA GLU A 89 9.54 14.39 -18.20
C GLU A 89 10.71 13.42 -18.01
N ILE A 90 11.35 13.04 -19.09
CA ILE A 90 12.42 12.00 -19.10
C ILE A 90 13.57 12.33 -18.15
N GLU A 91 13.94 13.60 -18.01
CA GLU A 91 15.03 14.00 -17.11
C GLU A 91 14.70 13.76 -15.63
N LYS A 92 13.45 13.97 -15.23
CA LYS A 92 12.99 13.64 -13.88
C LYS A 92 12.91 12.13 -13.66
N ILE A 93 12.51 11.37 -14.67
CA ILE A 93 12.49 9.90 -14.61
C ILE A 93 13.92 9.36 -14.41
N ARG A 94 14.92 9.93 -15.10
CA ARG A 94 16.33 9.58 -14.88
C ARG A 94 16.76 9.87 -13.43
N GLN A 95 16.39 11.03 -12.90
CA GLN A 95 16.68 11.36 -11.50
C GLN A 95 16.01 10.36 -10.51
N VAL A 96 14.78 9.94 -10.77
CA VAL A 96 14.11 8.90 -9.99
C VAL A 96 14.88 7.59 -10.02
N LEU A 97 15.38 7.17 -11.19
CA LEU A 97 16.18 5.95 -11.34
C LEU A 97 17.52 6.01 -10.57
N ASP A 98 18.07 7.20 -10.35
CA ASP A 98 19.31 7.41 -9.60
C ASP A 98 19.10 7.45 -8.08
N CYS A 99 17.84 7.51 -7.60
CA CYS A 99 17.52 7.50 -6.17
C CYS A 99 17.76 6.13 -5.54
N VAL A 100 18.10 6.11 -4.26
CA VAL A 100 18.27 4.89 -3.46
C VAL A 100 16.97 4.53 -2.73
N THR A 101 16.21 5.53 -2.30
CA THR A 101 14.98 5.36 -1.53
C THR A 101 13.78 5.98 -2.21
N THR A 102 12.60 5.47 -1.87
CA THR A 102 11.33 6.04 -2.35
C THR A 102 11.09 7.47 -1.84
N GLU A 103 11.58 7.78 -0.63
CA GLU A 103 11.50 9.13 -0.06
C GLU A 103 12.32 10.15 -0.84
N GLU A 104 13.48 9.78 -1.38
CA GLU A 104 14.27 10.65 -2.26
C GLU A 104 13.57 10.91 -3.60
N ALA A 105 12.81 9.96 -4.11
CA ALA A 105 12.10 10.08 -5.37
C ALA A 105 10.83 10.95 -5.24
N ILE A 106 10.17 10.98 -4.09
CA ILE A 106 8.90 11.71 -3.91
C ILE A 106 9.01 13.21 -4.26
N PRO A 107 10.00 13.98 -3.75
CA PRO A 107 10.13 15.41 -4.11
C PRO A 107 10.33 15.64 -5.61
N ILE A 108 11.04 14.75 -6.30
CA ILE A 108 11.25 14.84 -7.76
C ILE A 108 9.92 14.67 -8.50
N LEU A 109 9.09 13.73 -8.05
CA LEU A 109 7.77 13.49 -8.60
C LEU A 109 6.77 14.60 -8.25
N GLU A 110 6.87 15.18 -7.05
CA GLU A 110 6.09 16.32 -6.63
C GLU A 110 6.39 17.56 -7.50
N ASP A 111 7.67 17.85 -7.75
CA ASP A 111 8.11 18.93 -8.64
C ASP A 111 7.67 18.72 -10.11
N SER A 112 7.37 17.48 -10.51
CA SER A 112 6.75 17.21 -11.82
C SER A 112 5.27 17.59 -11.89
N GLY A 113 4.61 17.87 -10.75
CA GLY A 113 3.17 18.06 -10.64
C GLY A 113 2.34 16.79 -10.87
N LYS A 114 2.97 15.62 -10.95
CA LYS A 114 2.32 14.34 -11.29
C LYS A 114 2.24 13.35 -10.12
N LEU A 115 2.79 13.69 -8.96
CA LEU A 115 2.82 12.80 -7.81
C LEU A 115 1.46 12.18 -7.46
N PRO A 116 0.33 12.93 -7.35
CA PRO A 116 -0.96 12.35 -7.01
C PRO A 116 -1.40 11.29 -8.02
N ALA A 117 -1.32 11.58 -9.33
CA ALA A 117 -1.73 10.64 -10.37
C ALA A 117 -0.87 9.36 -10.37
N ILE A 118 0.45 9.49 -10.15
CA ILE A 118 1.36 8.34 -10.04
C ILE A 118 0.98 7.47 -8.83
N MET A 119 0.70 8.07 -7.68
CA MET A 119 0.36 7.33 -6.46
C MET A 119 -1.00 6.65 -6.57
N GLU A 120 -2.00 7.28 -7.21
CA GLU A 120 -3.28 6.65 -7.53
C GLU A 120 -3.10 5.43 -8.44
N THR A 121 -2.33 5.57 -9.53
CA THR A 121 -2.01 4.47 -10.45
C THR A 121 -1.30 3.32 -9.71
N ILE A 122 -0.38 3.62 -8.80
CA ILE A 122 0.30 2.62 -7.98
C ILE A 122 -0.70 1.86 -7.10
N VAL A 123 -1.60 2.57 -6.39
CA VAL A 123 -2.61 1.94 -5.54
C VAL A 123 -3.57 1.06 -6.35
N GLU A 124 -4.01 1.51 -7.53
CA GLU A 124 -4.82 0.69 -8.43
C GLU A 124 -4.10 -0.61 -8.84
N ARG A 125 -2.81 -0.53 -9.13
CA ARG A 125 -2.01 -1.71 -9.48
C ARG A 125 -1.77 -2.63 -8.29
N ILE A 126 -1.59 -2.08 -7.09
CA ILE A 126 -1.52 -2.86 -5.86
C ILE A 126 -2.82 -3.66 -5.69
N CYS A 127 -3.97 -2.98 -5.68
CA CYS A 127 -5.28 -3.63 -5.52
C CYS A 127 -5.51 -4.71 -6.59
N PHE A 128 -5.17 -4.43 -7.84
CA PHE A 128 -5.27 -5.41 -8.93
C PHE A 128 -4.52 -6.71 -8.63
N TYR A 129 -3.28 -6.64 -8.17
CA TYR A 129 -2.49 -7.84 -7.88
C TYR A 129 -2.93 -8.56 -6.61
N LEU A 130 -3.37 -7.83 -5.59
CA LEU A 130 -3.90 -8.40 -4.35
C LEU A 130 -5.20 -9.17 -4.63
N GLU A 131 -6.14 -8.58 -5.37
CA GLU A 131 -7.40 -9.23 -5.77
C GLU A 131 -7.17 -10.42 -6.68
N LYS A 132 -6.22 -10.32 -7.62
CA LYS A 132 -5.81 -11.44 -8.46
C LYS A 132 -5.29 -12.62 -7.62
N ARG A 133 -4.51 -12.36 -6.55
CA ARG A 133 -4.06 -13.39 -5.62
C ARG A 133 -5.23 -14.00 -4.84
N ALA A 134 -6.13 -13.17 -4.36
CA ALA A 134 -7.31 -13.59 -3.61
C ALA A 134 -8.36 -14.34 -4.45
N LYS A 135 -8.23 -14.35 -5.78
CA LYS A 135 -9.13 -15.04 -6.73
C LYS A 135 -10.61 -14.66 -6.52
N GLY A 136 -10.88 -13.40 -6.19
CA GLY A 136 -12.23 -12.89 -5.94
C GLY A 136 -12.88 -13.35 -4.62
N LYS A 137 -12.14 -14.02 -3.74
CA LYS A 137 -12.66 -14.51 -2.46
C LYS A 137 -12.51 -13.50 -1.31
N LEU A 138 -11.69 -12.49 -1.47
CA LEU A 138 -11.38 -11.46 -0.48
C LEU A 138 -11.36 -10.11 -1.17
N GLN A 139 -12.17 -9.17 -0.71
CA GLN A 139 -12.09 -7.77 -1.13
C GLN A 139 -10.93 -7.10 -0.40
N ILE A 140 -10.05 -6.41 -1.13
CA ILE A 140 -8.85 -5.82 -0.53
C ILE A 140 -8.77 -4.33 -0.87
N ASP A 141 -8.70 -3.52 0.16
CA ASP A 141 -8.45 -2.09 0.08
C ASP A 141 -7.02 -1.77 0.53
N CYS A 142 -6.47 -0.66 0.05
CA CYS A 142 -5.10 -0.27 0.31
C CYS A 142 -4.98 1.20 0.71
N ILE A 143 -4.12 1.46 1.70
CA ILE A 143 -3.63 2.81 2.03
C ILE A 143 -2.11 2.81 1.88
N LEU A 144 -1.61 3.72 1.05
CA LEU A 144 -0.20 3.92 0.77
C LEU A 144 0.31 5.19 1.45
N TYR A 145 1.41 5.08 2.21
CA TYR A 145 2.00 6.22 2.91
C TYR A 145 3.53 6.23 2.81
N ALA A 146 4.13 7.38 3.14
CA ALA A 146 5.56 7.54 3.43
C ALA A 146 5.73 8.27 4.76
N ASN A 147 6.83 7.98 5.49
CA ASN A 147 6.99 8.48 6.87
C ASN A 147 7.01 10.01 6.96
N GLU A 148 7.71 10.67 6.03
CA GLU A 148 7.86 12.13 6.03
C GLU A 148 6.74 12.87 5.29
N PHE A 149 6.03 12.17 4.39
CA PHE A 149 5.02 12.77 3.50
C PHE A 149 3.58 12.41 3.88
N GLY A 150 3.38 11.51 4.84
CA GLY A 150 2.04 11.06 5.24
C GLY A 150 1.35 10.19 4.20
N GLU A 151 0.03 10.30 4.08
CA GLU A 151 -0.75 9.57 3.08
C GLU A 151 -0.39 10.04 1.67
N LEU A 152 -0.05 9.09 0.81
CA LEU A 152 0.24 9.35 -0.61
C LEU A 152 -0.97 9.07 -1.50
N ALA A 153 -1.66 7.97 -1.27
CA ALA A 153 -2.90 7.59 -1.95
C ALA A 153 -3.61 6.46 -1.20
N LYS A 154 -4.88 6.22 -1.55
CA LYS A 154 -5.69 5.10 -1.04
C LYS A 154 -6.71 4.63 -2.06
N SER A 155 -7.17 3.39 -1.92
CA SER A 155 -8.30 2.88 -2.70
C SER A 155 -9.61 3.57 -2.31
N LYS A 156 -10.56 3.62 -3.24
CA LYS A 156 -11.83 4.38 -3.09
C LYS A 156 -12.64 3.94 -1.86
N GLU A 157 -12.62 2.66 -1.54
CA GLU A 157 -13.41 2.10 -0.45
C GLU A 157 -12.67 2.07 0.91
N ALA A 158 -11.36 2.41 0.93
CA ALA A 158 -10.54 2.35 2.14
C ALA A 158 -11.09 3.19 3.30
N VAL A 159 -11.73 4.32 3.01
CA VAL A 159 -12.33 5.20 4.06
C VAL A 159 -13.53 4.54 4.74
N LYS A 160 -14.30 3.72 4.01
CA LYS A 160 -15.48 3.03 4.58
C LYS A 160 -15.11 1.99 5.64
N TRP A 161 -13.86 1.55 5.64
CA TRP A 161 -13.34 0.59 6.61
C TRP A 161 -13.45 1.08 8.05
N PHE A 162 -13.16 2.35 8.30
CA PHE A 162 -13.19 2.91 9.64
C PHE A 162 -14.59 2.88 10.24
N THR A 163 -15.61 3.18 9.44
CA THR A 163 -17.02 3.09 9.86
C THR A 163 -17.44 1.65 10.15
N LEU A 164 -16.96 0.68 9.38
CA LEU A 164 -17.26 -0.74 9.61
C LEU A 164 -16.59 -1.26 10.88
N LEU A 165 -15.35 -0.87 11.13
CA LEU A 165 -14.61 -1.27 12.33
C LEU A 165 -15.20 -0.66 13.61
N GLU A 166 -15.65 0.60 13.56
CA GLU A 166 -16.37 1.25 14.68
C GLU A 166 -17.68 0.55 14.99
N GLN A 167 -18.44 0.11 13.97
CA GLN A 167 -19.70 -0.62 14.15
C GLN A 167 -19.49 -1.99 14.79
N GLU A 168 -18.44 -2.73 14.42
CA GLU A 168 -18.12 -4.01 15.06
C GLU A 168 -17.67 -3.84 16.52
N GLN A 169 -16.95 -2.78 16.85
CA GLN A 169 -16.53 -2.49 18.21
C GLN A 169 -17.70 -2.05 19.11
N GLY A 170 -18.73 -1.38 18.56
CA GLY A 170 -19.95 -0.99 19.28
C GLY A 170 -20.93 -2.14 19.53
N GLN A 171 -20.78 -3.29 18.86
CA GLN A 171 -21.62 -4.49 19.06
C GLN A 171 -21.04 -5.50 20.08
N SER A 172 -19.85 -5.22 20.65
CA SER A 172 -19.14 -6.12 21.58
C SER A 172 -19.28 -5.70 23.04
N ILE A 173 -20.39 -5.05 23.42
CA ILE A 173 -20.75 -4.74 24.81
C ILE A 173 -22.02 -5.51 25.21
#